data_2e7309083b9e652c5c1cb2090cad1ed7
#
_entry.id   2e7309083b9e652c5c1cb2090cad1ed7
#
_cell.length_a   1.000
_cell.length_b   1.000
_cell.length_c   1.000
_cell.angle_alpha   90.00
_cell.angle_beta   90.00
_cell.angle_gamma   90.00
#
_symmetry.space_group_name_H-M   'P 1'
#
loop_
_entity.id
_entity.type
_entity.pdbx_description
1 polymer ?
#
loop_
_entity_poly.entity_id
_entity_poly.type
_entity_poly.pdbx_seq_one_letter_code
_entity_poly.pdbx_strand_id
1 'polypeptide(L)'
;MVFGFYIHLEKEWDFIYQEEFIMRIFAEDTAALIIDFQEKLVPAIANNEEIVAKAATFVAGLKELGVPMAVTQQYTKGLGDTVAPIKEALGEFEPMEKMSFSAMGCDTFVEWVKAQGKKTVLVCGVESHICVLQSIIDLVREGYRVFIVADCVGSRMVYNKDYAIQRAVQEGAFVTTCEGALYEMVQGAGTPHFKAISKLTK
;
A
#
# COMPACT_ATOMS: atom_id res chain seq x y z
N MET A 1 32.69 -13.35 44.90
CA MET A 1 31.61 -12.37 44.89
C MET A 1 31.49 -11.76 43.47
N VAL A 2 31.07 -12.56 42.49
CA VAL A 2 30.82 -12.15 41.09
C VAL A 2 29.72 -13.06 40.51
N PHE A 3 28.49 -12.95 40.99
CA PHE A 3 27.35 -13.73 40.45
C PHE A 3 26.02 -12.93 40.41
N GLY A 4 26.09 -11.63 40.43
CA GLY A 4 24.87 -10.80 40.55
C GLY A 4 24.52 -9.86 39.39
N PHE A 5 25.22 -9.89 38.25
CA PHE A 5 25.03 -8.89 37.18
C PHE A 5 24.45 -9.41 35.85
N TYR A 6 24.20 -10.72 35.72
CA TYR A 6 23.77 -11.30 34.42
C TYR A 6 22.27 -11.52 34.26
N ILE A 7 21.47 -11.34 35.30
CA ILE A 7 20.01 -11.67 35.24
C ILE A 7 19.13 -10.48 34.84
N HIS A 8 19.64 -9.24 34.80
CA HIS A 8 18.81 -8.07 34.51
C HIS A 8 18.81 -7.63 33.03
N LEU A 9 19.76 -8.12 32.23
CA LEU A 9 19.86 -7.76 30.81
C LEU A 9 18.97 -8.63 29.87
N GLU A 10 18.66 -9.87 30.27
CA GLU A 10 17.84 -10.75 29.42
C GLU A 10 16.36 -10.30 29.31
N LYS A 11 15.81 -9.64 30.33
CA LYS A 11 14.41 -9.17 30.31
C LYS A 11 14.17 -7.90 29.49
N GLU A 12 15.19 -7.05 29.30
CA GLU A 12 15.07 -5.86 28.46
C GLU A 12 15.17 -6.21 26.96
N TRP A 13 15.93 -7.25 26.61
CA TRP A 13 16.05 -7.70 25.21
C TRP A 13 14.78 -8.41 24.70
N ASP A 14 14.09 -9.16 25.54
CA ASP A 14 12.83 -9.83 25.19
C ASP A 14 11.69 -8.83 24.91
N PHE A 15 11.70 -7.66 25.55
CA PHE A 15 10.68 -6.63 25.34
C PHE A 15 10.89 -5.84 24.04
N ILE A 16 12.15 -5.61 23.65
CA ILE A 16 12.52 -4.90 22.42
C ILE A 16 12.23 -5.77 21.18
N TYR A 17 12.41 -7.10 21.28
CA TYR A 17 12.15 -8.02 20.16
C TYR A 17 10.67 -8.35 19.93
N GLN A 18 9.78 -8.16 20.89
CA GLN A 18 8.37 -8.50 20.75
C GLN A 18 7.54 -7.44 20.00
N GLU A 19 7.93 -6.17 19.97
CA GLU A 19 7.21 -5.14 19.18
C GLU A 19 7.62 -5.10 17.69
N GLU A 20 8.80 -5.60 17.32
CA GLU A 20 9.30 -5.53 15.94
C GLU A 20 8.84 -6.65 15.00
N PHE A 21 8.21 -7.72 15.50
CA PHE A 21 7.93 -8.93 14.69
C PHE A 21 6.45 -9.19 14.37
N ILE A 22 5.53 -8.29 14.69
CA ILE A 22 4.15 -8.46 14.24
C ILE A 22 4.02 -7.90 12.81
N MET A 23 4.22 -8.78 11.83
CA MET A 23 4.14 -8.47 10.40
C MET A 23 2.70 -8.46 9.88
N ARG A 24 1.71 -8.58 10.75
CA ARG A 24 0.30 -8.62 10.39
C ARG A 24 -0.22 -7.24 10.03
N ILE A 25 -1.08 -7.18 9.02
CA ILE A 25 -1.76 -5.96 8.60
C ILE A 25 -3.01 -5.76 9.45
N PHE A 26 -3.06 -4.68 10.22
CA PHE A 26 -4.21 -4.27 11.00
C PHE A 26 -4.83 -3.00 10.41
N ALA A 27 -6.15 -2.97 10.19
CA ALA A 27 -6.82 -1.83 9.57
C ALA A 27 -6.58 -0.52 10.35
N GLU A 28 -6.59 -0.59 11.68
CA GLU A 28 -6.38 0.55 12.57
C GLU A 28 -4.96 1.15 12.52
N ASP A 29 -3.96 0.38 12.06
CA ASP A 29 -2.56 0.83 11.93
C ASP A 29 -2.13 1.05 10.47
N THR A 30 -3.07 1.03 9.54
CA THR A 30 -2.81 1.04 8.10
C THR A 30 -3.35 2.28 7.42
N ALA A 31 -2.57 2.82 6.49
CA ALA A 31 -3.00 3.74 5.44
C ALA A 31 -2.71 3.13 4.07
N ALA A 32 -3.33 3.62 3.00
CA ALA A 32 -3.08 3.14 1.67
C ALA A 32 -2.73 4.26 0.69
N LEU A 33 -1.87 3.96 -0.28
CA LEU A 33 -1.44 4.85 -1.34
C LEU A 33 -1.80 4.22 -2.70
N ILE A 34 -2.69 4.91 -3.43
CA ILE A 34 -3.20 4.54 -4.74
C ILE A 34 -2.50 5.42 -5.78
N ILE A 35 -1.60 4.84 -6.58
CA ILE A 35 -0.68 5.59 -7.43
C ILE A 35 -1.13 5.60 -8.89
N ASP A 36 -1.42 6.77 -9.41
CA ASP A 36 -1.41 7.16 -10.84
C ASP A 36 -2.24 6.24 -11.77
N PHE A 37 -3.38 5.70 -11.33
CA PHE A 37 -4.31 5.00 -12.21
C PHE A 37 -5.00 5.97 -13.16
N GLN A 38 -4.24 6.55 -14.13
CA GLN A 38 -4.71 7.64 -14.99
C GLN A 38 -5.07 7.18 -16.41
N GLU A 39 -5.98 7.93 -17.03
CA GLU A 39 -6.60 7.64 -18.33
C GLU A 39 -5.60 7.36 -19.45
N LYS A 40 -4.46 8.07 -19.49
CA LYS A 40 -3.44 7.90 -20.53
C LYS A 40 -2.31 6.95 -20.14
N LEU A 41 -2.22 6.55 -18.87
CA LEU A 41 -1.24 5.55 -18.41
C LEU A 41 -1.79 4.13 -18.48
N VAL A 42 -2.98 3.94 -17.91
CA VAL A 42 -3.62 2.61 -17.77
C VAL A 42 -3.72 1.84 -19.08
N PRO A 43 -4.11 2.42 -20.23
CA PRO A 43 -4.23 1.67 -21.49
C PRO A 43 -2.92 1.03 -21.98
N ALA A 44 -1.77 1.55 -21.56
CA ALA A 44 -0.48 1.01 -21.95
C ALA A 44 0.03 -0.11 -21.02
N ILE A 45 -0.62 -0.33 -19.88
CA ILE A 45 -0.21 -1.33 -18.88
C ILE A 45 -0.60 -2.73 -19.34
N ALA A 46 0.32 -3.68 -19.23
CA ALA A 46 0.02 -5.09 -19.48
C ALA A 46 -1.02 -5.60 -18.48
N ASN A 47 -2.04 -6.32 -18.96
CA ASN A 47 -3.16 -6.84 -18.16
C ASN A 47 -3.93 -5.75 -17.40
N ASN A 48 -4.04 -4.55 -17.96
CA ASN A 48 -4.62 -3.38 -17.30
C ASN A 48 -6.04 -3.61 -16.78
N GLU A 49 -6.91 -4.31 -17.54
CA GLU A 49 -8.29 -4.58 -17.13
C GLU A 49 -8.37 -5.38 -15.83
N GLU A 50 -7.56 -6.44 -15.71
CA GLU A 50 -7.49 -7.26 -14.50
C GLU A 50 -6.93 -6.46 -13.32
N ILE A 51 -5.84 -5.72 -13.54
CA ILE A 51 -5.18 -4.93 -12.50
C ILE A 51 -6.12 -3.83 -11.98
N VAL A 52 -6.81 -3.12 -12.87
CA VAL A 52 -7.76 -2.07 -12.50
C VAL A 52 -8.96 -2.66 -11.75
N ALA A 53 -9.49 -3.81 -12.19
CA ALA A 53 -10.59 -4.48 -11.51
C ALA A 53 -10.19 -4.93 -10.09
N LYS A 54 -8.98 -5.51 -9.93
CA LYS A 54 -8.44 -5.88 -8.61
C LYS A 54 -8.19 -4.66 -7.73
N ALA A 55 -7.62 -3.60 -8.29
CA ALA A 55 -7.40 -2.35 -7.55
C ALA A 55 -8.72 -1.68 -7.12
N ALA A 56 -9.75 -1.69 -7.95
CA ALA A 56 -11.07 -1.20 -7.58
C ALA A 56 -11.70 -2.03 -6.44
N THR A 57 -11.59 -3.36 -6.50
CA THR A 57 -12.00 -4.25 -5.41
C THR A 57 -11.24 -3.94 -4.13
N PHE A 58 -9.93 -3.75 -4.23
CA PHE A 58 -9.07 -3.42 -3.09
C PHE A 58 -9.47 -2.09 -2.45
N VAL A 59 -9.65 -1.04 -3.25
CA VAL A 59 -10.11 0.29 -2.79
C VAL A 59 -11.47 0.21 -2.10
N ALA A 60 -12.44 -0.53 -2.68
CA ALA A 60 -13.74 -0.73 -2.07
C ALA A 60 -13.64 -1.46 -0.71
N GLY A 61 -12.75 -2.45 -0.62
CA GLY A 61 -12.47 -3.17 0.63
C GLY A 61 -11.81 -2.30 1.69
N LEU A 62 -10.84 -1.46 1.31
CA LEU A 62 -10.22 -0.49 2.21
C LEU A 62 -11.23 0.51 2.77
N LYS A 63 -12.14 0.99 1.90
CA LYS A 63 -13.23 1.89 2.29
C LYS A 63 -14.18 1.23 3.29
N GLU A 64 -14.58 -0.03 3.06
CA GLU A 64 -15.40 -0.82 3.99
C GLU A 64 -14.72 -0.95 5.36
N LEU A 65 -13.40 -1.11 5.38
CA LEU A 65 -12.60 -1.27 6.60
C LEU A 65 -12.21 0.07 7.26
N GLY A 66 -12.59 1.20 6.68
CA GLY A 66 -12.27 2.53 7.21
C GLY A 66 -10.78 2.89 7.12
N VAL A 67 -10.02 2.25 6.22
CA VAL A 67 -8.60 2.55 6.01
C VAL A 67 -8.47 3.86 5.24
N PRO A 68 -7.71 4.86 5.74
CA PRO A 68 -7.49 6.11 5.02
C PRO A 68 -6.66 5.88 3.75
N MET A 69 -7.04 6.54 2.67
CA MET A 69 -6.44 6.38 1.35
C MET A 69 -5.98 7.72 0.78
N ALA A 70 -4.74 7.76 0.26
CA ALA A 70 -4.25 8.84 -0.59
C ALA A 70 -4.26 8.38 -2.05
N VAL A 71 -4.66 9.25 -2.95
CA VAL A 71 -4.65 9.03 -4.40
C VAL A 71 -3.72 10.03 -5.04
N THR A 72 -2.74 9.56 -5.83
CA THR A 72 -1.88 10.47 -6.59
C THR A 72 -2.23 10.51 -8.07
N GLN A 73 -1.94 11.65 -8.69
CA GLN A 73 -1.96 11.83 -10.13
C GLN A 73 -0.64 12.46 -10.59
N GLN A 74 0.03 11.80 -11.51
CA GLN A 74 1.23 12.33 -12.16
C GLN A 74 0.83 13.31 -13.25
N TYR A 75 1.28 14.57 -13.17
CA TYR A 75 1.09 15.56 -14.24
C TYR A 75 -0.30 15.47 -14.90
N THR A 76 -1.34 15.78 -14.17
CA THR A 76 -2.76 15.58 -14.54
C THR A 76 -3.09 16.17 -15.90
N LYS A 77 -2.58 17.38 -16.22
CA LYS A 77 -2.78 18.03 -17.53
C LYS A 77 -2.30 17.16 -18.70
N GLY A 78 -1.23 16.41 -18.51
CA GLY A 78 -0.65 15.53 -19.55
C GLY A 78 -1.26 14.14 -19.58
N LEU A 79 -1.51 13.53 -18.42
CA LEU A 79 -1.85 12.12 -18.29
C LEU A 79 -3.35 11.84 -18.05
N GLY A 80 -4.12 12.89 -17.84
CA GLY A 80 -5.56 12.76 -17.60
C GLY A 80 -5.88 12.46 -16.15
N ASP A 81 -7.15 12.22 -15.90
CA ASP A 81 -7.70 11.98 -14.57
C ASP A 81 -7.62 10.50 -14.17
N THR A 82 -7.93 10.19 -12.92
CA THR A 82 -8.05 8.81 -12.44
C THR A 82 -9.14 8.06 -13.22
N VAL A 83 -8.90 6.81 -13.59
CA VAL A 83 -9.85 6.01 -14.39
C VAL A 83 -11.15 5.72 -13.63
N ALA A 84 -12.25 5.61 -14.37
CA ALA A 84 -13.61 5.50 -13.81
C ALA A 84 -13.78 4.38 -12.77
N PRO A 85 -13.29 3.14 -12.96
CA PRO A 85 -13.49 2.08 -11.95
C PRO A 85 -12.88 2.40 -10.59
N ILE A 86 -11.73 3.09 -10.58
CA ILE A 86 -11.06 3.51 -9.33
C ILE A 86 -11.84 4.68 -8.70
N LYS A 87 -12.28 5.66 -9.49
CA LYS A 87 -13.12 6.77 -9.00
C LYS A 87 -14.42 6.29 -8.37
N GLU A 88 -15.10 5.34 -9.02
CA GLU A 88 -16.35 4.76 -8.51
C GLU A 88 -16.13 4.04 -7.16
N ALA A 89 -15.04 3.28 -7.03
CA ALA A 89 -14.70 2.60 -5.79
C ALA A 89 -14.37 3.58 -4.66
N LEU A 90 -13.61 4.65 -4.95
CA LEU A 90 -13.26 5.69 -3.98
C LEU A 90 -14.49 6.49 -3.53
N GLY A 91 -15.37 6.86 -4.45
CA GLY A 91 -16.41 7.86 -4.24
C GLY A 91 -15.84 9.28 -4.28
N GLU A 92 -16.17 10.11 -3.29
CA GLU A 92 -15.57 11.45 -3.18
C GLU A 92 -14.13 11.35 -2.70
N PHE A 93 -13.21 11.95 -3.44
CA PHE A 93 -11.79 12.05 -3.10
C PHE A 93 -11.16 13.27 -3.79
N GLU A 94 -10.05 13.73 -3.26
CA GLU A 94 -9.24 14.78 -3.87
C GLU A 94 -7.85 14.20 -4.20
N PRO A 95 -7.47 14.15 -5.48
CA PRO A 95 -6.17 13.60 -5.87
C PRO A 95 -5.04 14.58 -5.54
N MET A 96 -3.89 14.03 -5.17
CA MET A 96 -2.66 14.78 -4.94
C MET A 96 -1.84 14.78 -6.23
N GLU A 97 -1.74 15.94 -6.89
CA GLU A 97 -0.93 16.05 -8.09
C GLU A 97 0.56 16.08 -7.75
N LYS A 98 1.36 15.33 -8.50
CA LYS A 98 2.81 15.27 -8.33
C LYS A 98 3.55 15.36 -9.67
N MET A 99 4.74 15.94 -9.64
CA MET A 99 5.70 15.93 -10.76
C MET A 99 6.83 14.93 -10.53
N SER A 100 7.18 14.64 -9.28
CA SER A 100 8.09 13.57 -8.89
C SER A 100 7.50 12.21 -9.20
N PHE A 101 8.33 11.20 -9.47
CA PHE A 101 7.84 9.82 -9.60
C PHE A 101 7.44 9.26 -8.23
N SER A 102 8.29 9.42 -7.23
CA SER A 102 7.96 9.07 -5.86
C SER A 102 6.86 9.98 -5.29
N ALA A 103 5.88 9.40 -4.63
CA ALA A 103 4.88 10.15 -3.87
C ALA A 103 5.52 10.94 -2.71
N MET A 104 6.64 10.47 -2.17
CA MET A 104 7.38 11.17 -1.12
C MET A 104 8.05 12.47 -1.60
N GLY A 105 8.10 12.71 -2.91
CA GLY A 105 8.47 14.01 -3.49
C GLY A 105 7.28 14.97 -3.67
N CYS A 106 6.11 14.64 -3.12
CA CYS A 106 4.91 15.48 -3.12
C CYS A 106 4.62 15.92 -1.68
N ASP A 107 4.81 17.18 -1.37
CA ASP A 107 4.66 17.71 0.00
C ASP A 107 3.28 17.42 0.59
N THR A 108 2.22 17.55 -0.21
CA THR A 108 0.84 17.24 0.21
C THR A 108 0.69 15.79 0.66
N PHE A 109 1.32 14.83 -0.05
CA PHE A 109 1.30 13.43 0.36
C PHE A 109 2.13 13.22 1.64
N VAL A 110 3.31 13.82 1.74
CA VAL A 110 4.18 13.71 2.92
C VAL A 110 3.48 14.22 4.18
N GLU A 111 2.82 15.37 4.08
CA GLU A 111 2.01 15.91 5.18
C GLU A 111 0.85 14.99 5.53
N TRP A 112 0.13 14.51 4.52
CA TRP A 112 -1.00 13.62 4.70
C TRP A 112 -0.60 12.31 5.38
N VAL A 113 0.42 11.59 4.90
CA VAL A 113 0.82 10.30 5.44
C VAL A 113 1.31 10.40 6.89
N LYS A 114 2.01 11.48 7.23
CA LYS A 114 2.44 11.79 8.60
C LYS A 114 1.23 12.08 9.51
N ALA A 115 0.26 12.85 9.02
CA ALA A 115 -0.95 13.19 9.77
C ALA A 115 -1.83 11.97 10.08
N GLN A 116 -1.77 10.90 9.26
CA GLN A 116 -2.50 9.66 9.57
C GLN A 116 -1.97 8.96 10.83
N GLY A 117 -0.71 9.16 11.22
CA GLY A 117 -0.12 8.52 12.39
C GLY A 117 -0.05 6.98 12.30
N LYS A 118 -0.14 6.41 11.09
CA LYS A 118 -0.11 4.97 10.84
C LYS A 118 1.32 4.49 10.60
N LYS A 119 1.61 3.24 10.95
CA LYS A 119 2.93 2.63 10.76
C LYS A 119 3.01 1.82 9.46
N THR A 120 1.88 1.37 8.94
CA THR A 120 1.78 0.50 7.77
C THR A 120 1.21 1.28 6.58
N VAL A 121 1.82 1.10 5.40
CA VAL A 121 1.32 1.65 4.14
C VAL A 121 1.16 0.54 3.11
N LEU A 122 -0.07 0.34 2.64
CA LEU A 122 -0.37 -0.54 1.50
C LEU A 122 -0.26 0.27 0.21
N VAL A 123 0.48 -0.25 -0.78
CA VAL A 123 0.75 0.48 -2.03
C VAL A 123 0.22 -0.32 -3.21
N CYS A 124 -0.59 0.33 -4.05
CA CYS A 124 -1.02 -0.17 -5.36
C CYS A 124 -0.89 0.93 -6.41
N GLY A 125 -0.88 0.57 -7.69
CA GLY A 125 -0.80 1.57 -8.77
C GLY A 125 0.11 1.26 -9.93
N VAL A 126 0.38 2.26 -10.74
CA VAL A 126 1.21 2.18 -11.95
C VAL A 126 2.21 3.34 -12.05
N GLU A 127 3.39 3.18 -12.69
CA GLU A 127 3.95 1.89 -13.10
C GLU A 127 4.77 1.29 -11.95
N SER A 128 4.68 -0.01 -11.80
CA SER A 128 5.34 -0.73 -10.68
C SER A 128 6.82 -0.40 -10.54
N HIS A 129 7.56 -0.29 -11.66
CA HIS A 129 9.01 -0.07 -11.69
C HIS A 129 9.42 1.41 -11.68
N ILE A 130 8.45 2.34 -11.70
CA ILE A 130 8.71 3.79 -11.70
C ILE A 130 8.13 4.41 -10.44
N CYS A 131 6.87 4.88 -10.49
CA CYS A 131 6.25 5.61 -9.39
C CYS A 131 6.05 4.75 -8.14
N VAL A 132 5.59 3.49 -8.33
CA VAL A 132 5.32 2.57 -7.23
C VAL A 132 6.63 2.22 -6.49
N LEU A 133 7.64 1.74 -7.20
CA LEU A 133 8.91 1.31 -6.59
C LEU A 133 9.62 2.45 -5.87
N GLN A 134 9.70 3.64 -6.49
CA GLN A 134 10.37 4.78 -5.87
C GLN A 134 9.63 5.25 -4.62
N SER A 135 8.29 5.26 -4.64
CA SER A 135 7.49 5.60 -3.46
C SER A 135 7.69 4.59 -2.33
N ILE A 136 7.75 3.29 -2.65
CA ILE A 136 8.02 2.23 -1.68
C ILE A 136 9.38 2.42 -1.02
N ILE A 137 10.44 2.63 -1.83
CA ILE A 137 11.82 2.82 -1.31
C ILE A 137 11.86 4.00 -0.33
N ASP A 138 11.26 5.12 -0.71
CA ASP A 138 11.28 6.31 0.14
C ASP A 138 10.43 6.14 1.41
N LEU A 139 9.26 5.49 1.32
CA LEU A 139 8.45 5.18 2.50
C LEU A 139 9.17 4.22 3.48
N VAL A 140 9.86 3.19 2.97
CA VAL A 140 10.66 2.28 3.80
C VAL A 140 11.79 3.05 4.51
N ARG A 141 12.48 3.95 3.81
CA ARG A 141 13.53 4.80 4.40
C ARG A 141 13.01 5.74 5.49
N GLU A 142 11.77 6.20 5.37
CA GLU A 142 11.10 6.99 6.41
C GLU A 142 10.57 6.14 7.58
N GLY A 143 10.80 4.83 7.57
CA GLY A 143 10.47 3.91 8.67
C GLY A 143 9.06 3.33 8.62
N TYR A 144 8.32 3.47 7.52
CA TYR A 144 7.04 2.81 7.36
C TYR A 144 7.20 1.32 7.05
N ARG A 145 6.31 0.48 7.57
CA ARG A 145 6.09 -0.87 7.06
C ARG A 145 5.32 -0.79 5.76
N VAL A 146 5.94 -1.15 4.66
CA VAL A 146 5.33 -1.00 3.34
C VAL A 146 4.98 -2.37 2.76
N PHE A 147 3.73 -2.54 2.33
CA PHE A 147 3.29 -3.73 1.60
C PHE A 147 2.92 -3.33 0.17
N ILE A 148 3.54 -3.99 -0.81
CA ILE A 148 3.13 -3.90 -2.20
C ILE A 148 2.01 -4.91 -2.47
N VAL A 149 0.87 -4.43 -2.99
CA VAL A 149 -0.28 -5.27 -3.34
C VAL A 149 -0.10 -5.79 -4.76
N ALA A 150 0.50 -6.98 -4.88
CA ALA A 150 1.09 -7.50 -6.12
C ALA A 150 0.12 -7.65 -7.29
N ASP A 151 -1.14 -7.97 -7.04
CA ASP A 151 -2.20 -8.08 -8.06
C ASP A 151 -2.89 -6.75 -8.38
N CYS A 152 -2.54 -5.68 -7.63
CA CYS A 152 -3.02 -4.32 -7.83
C CYS A 152 -1.93 -3.35 -8.34
N VAL A 153 -0.78 -3.86 -8.83
CA VAL A 153 0.27 -3.07 -9.47
C VAL A 153 0.54 -3.56 -10.87
N GLY A 154 0.98 -2.67 -11.76
CA GLY A 154 1.24 -3.00 -13.15
C GLY A 154 2.33 -2.17 -13.80
N SER A 155 2.86 -2.67 -14.91
CA SER A 155 3.80 -1.98 -15.79
C SER A 155 3.48 -2.30 -17.25
N ARG A 156 3.96 -1.47 -18.18
CA ARG A 156 3.80 -1.71 -19.62
C ARG A 156 4.35 -3.07 -20.06
N MET A 157 5.42 -3.52 -19.40
CA MET A 157 6.02 -4.83 -19.65
C MET A 157 5.94 -5.67 -18.37
N VAL A 158 5.48 -6.92 -18.47
CA VAL A 158 5.30 -7.82 -17.33
C VAL A 158 6.58 -7.98 -16.53
N TYR A 159 7.73 -8.18 -17.19
CA TYR A 159 9.02 -8.35 -16.52
C TYR A 159 9.41 -7.12 -15.67
N ASN A 160 8.99 -5.89 -16.06
CA ASN A 160 9.24 -4.69 -15.24
C ASN A 160 8.46 -4.72 -13.94
N LYS A 161 7.23 -5.27 -13.95
CA LYS A 161 6.45 -5.51 -12.73
C LYS A 161 7.16 -6.51 -11.83
N ASP A 162 7.59 -7.64 -12.39
CA ASP A 162 8.21 -8.73 -11.63
C ASP A 162 9.51 -8.28 -10.95
N TYR A 163 10.38 -7.59 -11.68
CA TYR A 163 11.62 -7.05 -11.11
C TYR A 163 11.36 -5.92 -10.11
N ALA A 164 10.33 -5.11 -10.31
CA ALA A 164 9.96 -4.06 -9.36
C ALA A 164 9.52 -4.66 -8.02
N ILE A 165 8.70 -5.72 -8.03
CA ILE A 165 8.27 -6.42 -6.82
C ILE A 165 9.48 -7.05 -6.12
N GLN A 166 10.36 -7.75 -6.85
CA GLN A 166 11.57 -8.34 -6.27
C GLN A 166 12.45 -7.29 -5.63
N ARG A 167 12.65 -6.15 -6.30
CA ARG A 167 13.45 -5.06 -5.76
C ARG A 167 12.79 -4.41 -4.55
N ALA A 168 11.49 -4.19 -4.55
CA ALA A 168 10.76 -3.65 -3.41
C ALA A 168 11.00 -4.50 -2.15
N VAL A 169 11.00 -5.84 -2.28
CA VAL A 169 11.32 -6.77 -1.18
C VAL A 169 12.78 -6.61 -0.71
N GLN A 170 13.73 -6.48 -1.63
CA GLN A 170 15.15 -6.27 -1.28
C GLN A 170 15.38 -4.94 -0.56
N GLU A 171 14.55 -3.94 -0.82
CA GLU A 171 14.60 -2.62 -0.15
C GLU A 171 13.83 -2.61 1.19
N GLY A 172 13.22 -3.75 1.59
CA GLY A 172 12.57 -3.91 2.90
C GLY A 172 11.05 -3.86 2.89
N ALA A 173 10.41 -3.82 1.72
CA ALA A 173 8.97 -3.94 1.62
C ALA A 173 8.51 -5.40 1.70
N PHE A 174 7.23 -5.60 2.00
CA PHE A 174 6.56 -6.91 2.02
C PHE A 174 5.61 -7.05 0.83
N VAL A 175 5.31 -8.28 0.44
CA VAL A 175 4.37 -8.56 -0.64
C VAL A 175 3.08 -9.12 -0.06
N THR A 176 1.96 -8.61 -0.56
CA THR A 176 0.62 -9.16 -0.32
C THR A 176 -0.21 -9.11 -1.59
N THR A 177 -1.42 -9.63 -1.55
CA THR A 177 -2.43 -9.51 -2.61
C THR A 177 -3.65 -8.76 -2.10
N CYS A 178 -4.52 -8.31 -3.00
CA CYS A 178 -5.80 -7.68 -2.66
C CYS A 178 -6.57 -8.52 -1.63
N GLU A 179 -6.86 -9.76 -1.96
CA GLU A 179 -7.60 -10.66 -1.09
C GLU A 179 -6.85 -10.94 0.22
N GLY A 180 -5.54 -11.24 0.14
CA GLY A 180 -4.70 -11.51 1.31
C GLY A 180 -4.75 -10.36 2.32
N ALA A 181 -4.50 -9.12 1.87
CA ALA A 181 -4.52 -7.95 2.74
C ALA A 181 -5.90 -7.69 3.37
N LEU A 182 -6.98 -7.79 2.58
CA LEU A 182 -8.33 -7.56 3.07
C LEU A 182 -8.75 -8.59 4.13
N TYR A 183 -8.46 -9.88 3.91
CA TYR A 183 -8.78 -10.92 4.89
C TYR A 183 -7.89 -10.86 6.14
N GLU A 184 -6.65 -10.43 5.99
CA GLU A 184 -5.75 -10.22 7.12
C GLU A 184 -6.28 -9.11 8.04
N MET A 185 -6.78 -8.00 7.48
CA MET A 185 -7.40 -6.92 8.22
C MET A 185 -8.76 -7.30 8.84
N VAL A 186 -9.55 -8.14 8.17
CA VAL A 186 -10.83 -8.66 8.69
C VAL A 186 -10.64 -9.60 9.89
N GLN A 187 -9.52 -10.32 9.95
CA GLN A 187 -9.10 -11.21 11.03
C GLN A 187 -9.95 -12.48 11.24
N GLY A 188 -11.23 -12.50 10.90
CA GLY A 188 -12.06 -13.67 11.14
C GLY A 188 -13.46 -13.60 10.55
N ALA A 189 -14.04 -14.77 10.28
CA ALA A 189 -15.36 -14.90 9.65
C ALA A 189 -16.55 -14.38 10.48
N GLY A 190 -16.35 -14.18 11.79
CA GLY A 190 -17.37 -13.66 12.71
C GLY A 190 -17.35 -12.15 12.90
N THR A 191 -16.43 -11.43 12.25
CA THR A 191 -16.29 -9.98 12.39
C THR A 191 -17.33 -9.20 11.57
N PRO A 192 -17.64 -7.94 11.93
CA PRO A 192 -18.68 -7.16 11.25
C PRO A 192 -18.45 -7.01 9.74
N HIS A 193 -17.18 -6.82 9.30
CA HIS A 193 -16.84 -6.56 7.90
C HIS A 193 -16.68 -7.81 7.04
N PHE A 194 -16.66 -9.02 7.64
CA PHE A 194 -16.40 -10.26 6.91
C PHE A 194 -17.36 -10.49 5.73
N LYS A 195 -18.67 -10.29 5.92
CA LYS A 195 -19.66 -10.53 4.87
C LYS A 195 -19.48 -9.58 3.68
N ALA A 196 -19.16 -8.31 3.94
CA ALA A 196 -18.93 -7.31 2.91
C ALA A 196 -17.66 -7.64 2.12
N ILE A 197 -16.55 -7.91 2.80
CA ILE A 197 -15.28 -8.27 2.15
C ILE A 197 -15.42 -9.58 1.35
N SER A 198 -16.07 -10.61 1.93
CA SER A 198 -16.29 -11.88 1.22
C SER A 198 -17.20 -11.74 -0.03
N LYS A 199 -18.07 -10.73 -0.08
CA LYS A 199 -18.85 -10.41 -1.29
C LYS A 199 -18.04 -9.68 -2.34
N LEU A 200 -17.13 -8.80 -1.94
CA LEU A 200 -16.28 -8.02 -2.84
C LEU A 200 -15.20 -8.88 -3.53
N THR A 201 -14.73 -9.93 -2.88
CA THR A 201 -13.61 -10.76 -3.35
C THR A 201 -14.02 -12.01 -4.13
N LYS A 202 -15.31 -12.31 -4.24
CA LYS A 202 -15.87 -13.40 -5.06
C LYS A 202 -16.11 -12.95 -6.49
#